data_49191ab1f9366081cf83f4f75d604b57
#
_entry.id   49191ab1f9366081cf83f4f75d604b57
#
_cell.length_a   1.000
_cell.length_b   1.000
_cell.length_c   1.000
_cell.angle_alpha   90.00
_cell.angle_beta   90.00
_cell.angle_gamma   90.00
#
_symmetry.space_group_name_H-M   'P 1'
#
loop_
_entity.id
_entity.type
_entity.pdbx_description
1 polymer ?
#
loop_
_entity_poly.entity_id
_entity_poly.type
_entity_poly.pdbx_seq_one_letter_code
_entity_poly.pdbx_strand_id
1 'polypeptide(L)'
;MAPFGFRGYNGRVRAAALAVALFGLGAVVVTTAAAAPKPHVERARAGAVEAVFSYSYDAAAFRFSRQRLVIDRDGVTSFAARLRKPPGGGFNAQPAGYFAHRRSVFVTDIDGDGEPEVVLDLYWGGAHCCWYSQIYRYAPATKRYAPLVHVWGNFGYVFADLAHDGSQELVTRDDRFSYAFASFADSRWPVRILRYRAGRLTVETPTYRSEIGRDANALWHAAMNPKRKASNQGIVAAWAADQCLVGHAAVAFKTIDRLSRSGKIHGELSRVKFEQKLRSFLRRTGYLS
;
A
#
# COMPACT_ATOMS: atom_id res chain seq x y z
N MET A 1 7.29 -3.63 15.18
CA MET A 1 5.86 -3.60 14.80
C MET A 1 5.12 -4.59 15.70
N ALA A 2 4.33 -4.09 16.62
CA ALA A 2 3.57 -4.89 17.58
C ALA A 2 2.33 -5.49 16.90
N PRO A 3 1.89 -6.72 17.26
CA PRO A 3 0.68 -7.32 16.72
C PRO A 3 -0.55 -6.70 17.39
N PHE A 4 -1.54 -6.34 16.62
CA PHE A 4 -2.86 -5.93 17.09
C PHE A 4 -3.59 -7.14 17.67
N GLY A 5 -3.77 -7.15 19.01
CA GLY A 5 -4.61 -8.12 19.70
C GLY A 5 -6.09 -7.72 19.65
N PHE A 6 -6.93 -8.56 19.09
CA PHE A 6 -8.39 -8.44 19.22
C PHE A 6 -8.83 -8.92 20.60
N ARG A 7 -9.35 -8.01 21.43
CA ARG A 7 -10.14 -8.37 22.61
C ARG A 7 -11.58 -8.59 22.19
N GLY A 8 -12.08 -9.81 22.39
CA GLY A 8 -13.47 -10.17 22.20
C GLY A 8 -14.39 -9.48 23.23
N TYR A 9 -15.46 -8.90 22.74
CA TYR A 9 -16.50 -8.28 23.54
C TYR A 9 -17.68 -9.27 23.67
N ASN A 10 -17.81 -9.91 24.84
CA ASN A 10 -18.96 -10.75 25.19
C ASN A 10 -20.05 -9.85 25.81
N GLY A 11 -21.00 -9.41 25.00
CA GLY A 11 -22.21 -8.75 25.47
C GLY A 11 -23.35 -9.74 25.63
N ARG A 12 -23.74 -10.06 26.87
CA ARG A 12 -24.94 -10.87 27.18
C ARG A 12 -26.20 -10.07 26.86
N VAL A 13 -27.01 -10.55 25.94
CA VAL A 13 -28.35 -10.05 25.67
C VAL A 13 -29.32 -10.59 26.74
N ARG A 14 -29.88 -9.71 27.56
CA ARG A 14 -31.01 -10.07 28.45
C ARG A 14 -32.31 -9.85 27.69
N ALA A 15 -33.07 -10.93 27.53
CA ALA A 15 -34.42 -10.88 27.03
C ALA A 15 -35.36 -10.38 28.15
N ALA A 16 -36.07 -9.29 27.89
CA ALA A 16 -37.16 -8.82 28.71
C ALA A 16 -38.48 -9.10 27.97
N ALA A 17 -39.34 -9.92 28.56
CA ALA A 17 -40.70 -10.16 28.06
C ALA A 17 -41.57 -8.94 28.40
N LEU A 18 -42.26 -8.38 27.42
CA LEU A 18 -43.23 -7.33 27.62
C LEU A 18 -44.63 -7.83 27.26
N ALA A 19 -45.54 -7.68 28.20
CA ALA A 19 -46.96 -7.99 28.05
C ALA A 19 -47.65 -6.95 27.15
N VAL A 20 -48.49 -7.42 26.22
CA VAL A 20 -49.26 -6.60 25.31
C VAL A 20 -50.55 -6.17 25.98
N ALA A 21 -50.71 -4.87 26.18
CA ALA A 21 -52.01 -4.21 26.45
C ALA A 21 -52.44 -3.47 25.18
N LEU A 22 -53.52 -3.88 24.54
CA LEU A 22 -54.16 -3.22 23.40
C LEU A 22 -54.87 -1.98 23.84
N PHE A 23 -54.32 -0.80 23.50
CA PHE A 23 -55.05 0.46 23.40
C PHE A 23 -54.78 1.08 22.05
N GLY A 24 -55.87 1.19 21.26
CA GLY A 24 -55.81 1.84 19.96
C GLY A 24 -55.63 3.34 20.09
N LEU A 25 -54.43 3.83 19.88
CA LEU A 25 -54.13 5.22 19.51
C LEU A 25 -53.26 5.19 18.28
N GLY A 26 -53.71 5.93 17.25
CA GLY A 26 -52.96 6.08 16.01
C GLY A 26 -51.54 6.61 16.29
N ALA A 27 -50.56 5.73 16.22
CA ALA A 27 -49.15 6.10 16.35
C ALA A 27 -48.75 6.83 15.06
N VAL A 28 -48.57 8.13 15.13
CA VAL A 28 -47.84 8.91 14.15
C VAL A 28 -46.39 8.40 14.21
N VAL A 29 -46.00 7.55 13.26
CA VAL A 29 -44.61 7.14 13.13
C VAL A 29 -43.83 8.36 12.61
N VAL A 30 -43.27 9.14 13.51
CA VAL A 30 -42.27 10.15 13.18
C VAL A 30 -41.01 9.39 12.78
N THR A 31 -40.84 9.13 11.49
CA THR A 31 -39.55 8.69 10.95
C THR A 31 -38.56 9.85 11.12
N THR A 32 -37.78 9.84 12.18
CA THR A 32 -36.61 10.70 12.28
C THR A 32 -35.66 10.31 11.16
N ALA A 33 -35.62 11.11 10.11
CA ALA A 33 -34.60 10.97 9.07
C ALA A 33 -33.23 11.06 9.79
N ALA A 34 -32.48 9.97 9.77
CA ALA A 34 -31.12 9.97 10.30
C ALA A 34 -30.35 11.08 9.58
N ALA A 35 -29.75 12.01 10.33
CA ALA A 35 -28.97 13.09 9.76
C ALA A 35 -27.88 12.49 8.86
N ALA A 36 -27.76 12.99 7.64
CA ALA A 36 -26.74 12.52 6.72
C ALA A 36 -25.35 12.67 7.39
N PRO A 37 -24.48 11.64 7.32
CA PRO A 37 -23.18 11.68 7.96
C PRO A 37 -22.39 12.90 7.46
N LYS A 38 -21.79 13.65 8.39
CA LYS A 38 -20.96 14.83 8.06
C LYS A 38 -19.81 14.40 7.14
N PRO A 39 -19.51 15.16 6.09
CA PRO A 39 -18.40 14.83 5.22
C PRO A 39 -17.06 15.00 5.96
N HIS A 40 -16.17 14.04 5.79
CA HIS A 40 -14.75 14.22 6.10
C HIS A 40 -14.12 15.06 4.98
N VAL A 41 -13.25 15.99 5.36
CA VAL A 41 -12.56 16.87 4.41
C VAL A 41 -11.08 16.90 4.76
N GLU A 42 -10.26 16.46 3.83
CA GLU A 42 -8.80 16.54 3.88
C GLU A 42 -8.33 17.63 2.91
N ARG A 43 -7.31 18.39 3.33
CA ARG A 43 -6.70 19.45 2.51
C ARG A 43 -5.19 19.30 2.50
N ALA A 44 -4.58 19.53 1.34
CA ALA A 44 -3.14 19.64 1.17
C ALA A 44 -2.83 20.81 0.23
N ARG A 45 -1.70 21.50 0.46
CA ARG A 45 -1.30 22.65 -0.34
C ARG A 45 0.22 22.72 -0.49
N ALA A 46 0.66 23.07 -1.71
CA ALA A 46 2.02 23.48 -1.98
C ALA A 46 2.00 24.60 -3.05
N GLY A 47 2.68 25.72 -2.79
CA GLY A 47 2.67 26.87 -3.68
C GLY A 47 1.26 27.35 -4.01
N ALA A 48 0.97 27.46 -5.29
CA ALA A 48 -0.31 27.87 -5.85
C ALA A 48 -1.39 26.76 -5.89
N VAL A 49 -1.03 25.51 -5.59
CA VAL A 49 -1.90 24.35 -5.73
C VAL A 49 -2.49 23.95 -4.39
N GLU A 50 -3.82 23.83 -4.30
CA GLU A 50 -4.55 23.27 -3.17
C GLU A 50 -5.40 22.09 -3.65
N ALA A 51 -5.33 20.98 -2.93
CA ALA A 51 -6.16 19.81 -3.14
C ALA A 51 -7.11 19.61 -1.97
N VAL A 52 -8.39 19.42 -2.26
CA VAL A 52 -9.45 19.15 -1.28
C VAL A 52 -10.08 17.80 -1.60
N PHE A 53 -9.89 16.84 -0.71
CA PHE A 53 -10.52 15.53 -0.81
C PHE A 53 -11.64 15.41 0.23
N SER A 54 -12.85 15.13 -0.23
CA SER A 54 -14.03 14.98 0.62
C SER A 54 -14.71 13.64 0.44
N TYR A 55 -15.22 13.06 1.53
CA TYR A 55 -15.94 11.79 1.53
C TYR A 55 -16.86 11.68 2.75
N SER A 56 -17.82 10.76 2.71
CA SER A 56 -18.63 10.34 3.84
C SER A 56 -18.31 8.90 4.23
N TYR A 57 -18.30 8.58 5.52
CA TYR A 57 -18.10 7.25 6.04
C TYR A 57 -19.32 6.80 6.85
N ASP A 58 -19.88 5.66 6.47
CA ASP A 58 -20.94 4.97 7.20
C ASP A 58 -20.30 3.82 7.98
N ALA A 59 -20.21 4.00 9.30
CA ALA A 59 -19.57 3.03 10.18
C ALA A 59 -20.38 1.74 10.32
N ALA A 60 -21.70 1.79 10.21
CA ALA A 60 -22.56 0.61 10.31
C ALA A 60 -22.44 -0.29 9.08
N ALA A 61 -22.29 0.32 7.90
CA ALA A 61 -22.11 -0.38 6.64
C ALA A 61 -20.64 -0.56 6.21
N PHE A 62 -19.69 -0.06 6.98
CA PHE A 62 -18.26 -0.02 6.62
C PHE A 62 -18.03 0.53 5.20
N ARG A 63 -18.73 1.63 4.86
CA ARG A 63 -18.77 2.11 3.48
C ARG A 63 -18.38 3.57 3.36
N PHE A 64 -17.43 3.84 2.48
CA PHE A 64 -17.11 5.19 2.01
C PHE A 64 -17.98 5.56 0.82
N SER A 65 -18.43 6.79 0.78
CA SER A 65 -19.31 7.30 -0.27
C SER A 65 -19.05 8.78 -0.54
N ARG A 66 -19.64 9.32 -1.62
CA ARG A 66 -19.55 10.75 -2.00
C ARG A 66 -18.10 11.24 -2.13
N GLN A 67 -17.18 10.36 -2.48
CA GLN A 67 -15.77 10.71 -2.61
C GLN A 67 -15.57 11.65 -3.79
N ARG A 68 -14.94 12.79 -3.51
CA ARG A 68 -14.67 13.83 -4.50
C ARG A 68 -13.31 14.47 -4.25
N LEU A 69 -12.54 14.64 -5.31
CA LEU A 69 -11.31 15.43 -5.32
C LEU A 69 -11.57 16.72 -6.09
N VAL A 70 -11.12 17.83 -5.51
CA VAL A 70 -11.05 19.15 -6.14
C VAL A 70 -9.61 19.61 -6.08
N ILE A 71 -9.08 20.15 -7.18
CA ILE A 71 -7.77 20.76 -7.23
C ILE A 71 -7.95 22.20 -7.70
N ASP A 72 -7.59 23.14 -6.85
CA ASP A 72 -7.57 24.55 -7.14
C ASP A 72 -6.13 25.00 -7.41
N ARG A 73 -5.96 25.87 -8.37
CA ARG A 73 -4.71 26.53 -8.72
C ARG A 73 -4.92 28.02 -8.75
N ASP A 74 -4.12 28.76 -7.97
CA ASP A 74 -4.28 30.22 -7.81
C ASP A 74 -5.72 30.64 -7.44
N GLY A 75 -6.39 29.81 -6.63
CA GLY A 75 -7.79 30.01 -6.22
C GLY A 75 -8.84 29.68 -7.28
N VAL A 76 -8.44 29.16 -8.44
CA VAL A 76 -9.36 28.74 -9.51
C VAL A 76 -9.42 27.21 -9.59
N THR A 77 -10.62 26.66 -9.60
CA THR A 77 -10.81 25.22 -9.74
C THR A 77 -10.34 24.74 -11.12
N SER A 78 -9.26 23.98 -11.15
CA SER A 78 -8.66 23.41 -12.35
C SER A 78 -9.00 21.94 -12.56
N PHE A 79 -9.47 21.26 -11.51
CA PHE A 79 -9.96 19.87 -11.58
C PHE A 79 -11.02 19.62 -10.52
N ALA A 80 -12.10 18.93 -10.89
CA ALA A 80 -13.09 18.45 -9.93
C ALA A 80 -13.73 17.17 -10.45
N ALA A 81 -13.60 16.07 -9.71
CA ALA A 81 -14.20 14.80 -10.08
C ALA A 81 -14.64 13.98 -8.87
N ARG A 82 -15.68 13.17 -9.07
CA ARG A 82 -15.95 12.04 -8.19
C ARG A 82 -14.96 10.93 -8.48
N LEU A 83 -14.54 10.21 -7.45
CA LEU A 83 -13.61 9.09 -7.63
C LEU A 83 -14.27 7.98 -8.45
N ARG A 84 -13.50 7.44 -9.37
CA ARG A 84 -13.87 6.24 -10.13
C ARG A 84 -13.57 4.99 -9.30
N LYS A 85 -14.20 3.87 -9.67
CA LYS A 85 -13.88 2.56 -9.11
C LYS A 85 -12.39 2.25 -9.34
N PRO A 86 -11.75 1.53 -8.39
CA PRO A 86 -10.35 1.14 -8.55
C PRO A 86 -10.14 0.24 -9.77
N PRO A 87 -8.94 0.26 -10.36
CA PRO A 87 -8.57 -0.69 -11.42
C PRO A 87 -8.69 -2.14 -10.91
N GLY A 88 -9.21 -3.05 -11.73
CA GLY A 88 -9.31 -4.47 -11.36
C GLY A 88 -10.55 -4.86 -10.54
N GLY A 89 -11.51 -3.94 -10.30
CA GLY A 89 -12.83 -4.29 -9.77
C GLY A 89 -12.94 -4.46 -8.27
N GLY A 90 -12.04 -3.87 -7.47
CA GLY A 90 -12.12 -3.85 -5.99
C GLY A 90 -13.44 -3.27 -5.46
N PHE A 91 -13.77 -3.61 -4.21
CA PHE A 91 -15.10 -3.35 -3.63
C PHE A 91 -15.46 -1.87 -3.55
N ASN A 92 -14.60 -1.01 -2.97
CA ASN A 92 -14.79 0.44 -2.89
C ASN A 92 -13.44 1.13 -2.72
N ALA A 93 -13.26 2.28 -3.35
CA ALA A 93 -12.14 3.14 -3.02
C ALA A 93 -12.30 3.60 -1.57
N GLN A 94 -11.31 3.34 -0.72
CA GLN A 94 -11.25 3.82 0.66
C GLN A 94 -10.11 4.81 0.78
N PRO A 95 -10.29 5.94 1.49
CA PRO A 95 -9.18 6.83 1.81
C PRO A 95 -8.10 6.06 2.57
N ALA A 96 -6.90 5.94 2.02
CA ALA A 96 -5.85 5.08 2.56
C ALA A 96 -5.37 5.52 3.95
N GLY A 97 -5.50 6.80 4.26
CA GLY A 97 -5.12 7.38 5.53
C GLY A 97 -6.17 7.27 6.64
N TYR A 98 -7.43 6.98 6.32
CA TYR A 98 -8.54 7.08 7.28
C TYR A 98 -8.31 6.28 8.57
N PHE A 99 -8.07 4.99 8.43
CA PHE A 99 -7.85 4.11 9.59
C PHE A 99 -6.48 4.29 10.26
N ALA A 100 -5.53 4.90 9.55
CA ALA A 100 -4.22 5.24 10.09
C ALA A 100 -4.17 6.65 10.71
N HIS A 101 -5.30 7.37 10.76
CA HIS A 101 -5.41 8.75 11.25
C HIS A 101 -4.40 9.69 10.61
N ARG A 102 -4.15 9.51 9.31
CA ARG A 102 -3.27 10.34 8.49
C ARG A 102 -4.01 10.85 7.26
N ARG A 103 -3.39 11.73 6.50
CA ARG A 103 -3.98 12.21 5.25
C ARG A 103 -3.89 11.15 4.16
N SER A 104 -4.89 11.18 3.26
CA SER A 104 -4.88 10.41 2.02
C SER A 104 -4.53 11.30 0.83
N VAL A 105 -4.57 12.63 0.97
CA VAL A 105 -4.23 13.58 -0.09
C VAL A 105 -2.97 14.36 0.26
N PHE A 106 -2.09 14.52 -0.73
CA PHE A 106 -0.82 15.25 -0.64
C PHE A 106 -0.67 16.17 -1.85
N VAL A 107 0.06 17.26 -1.67
CA VAL A 107 0.51 18.15 -2.74
C VAL A 107 2.02 18.32 -2.56
N THR A 108 2.80 17.88 -3.51
CA THR A 108 4.27 17.91 -3.44
C THR A 108 4.88 17.83 -4.84
N ASP A 109 5.97 18.53 -5.04
CA ASP A 109 6.79 18.39 -6.24
C ASP A 109 7.56 17.06 -6.14
N ILE A 110 7.13 16.05 -6.91
CA ILE A 110 7.72 14.72 -6.84
C ILE A 110 8.97 14.62 -7.72
N ASP A 111 8.94 15.24 -8.91
CA ASP A 111 10.03 15.12 -9.89
C ASP A 111 11.01 16.28 -9.89
N GLY A 112 10.82 17.27 -8.99
CA GLY A 112 11.73 18.40 -8.79
C GLY A 112 11.67 19.42 -9.94
N ASP A 113 10.57 19.45 -10.71
CA ASP A 113 10.40 20.37 -11.83
C ASP A 113 9.81 21.74 -11.44
N GLY A 114 9.49 21.93 -10.16
CA GLY A 114 8.89 23.13 -9.59
C GLY A 114 7.37 23.19 -9.66
N GLU A 115 6.73 22.22 -10.31
CA GLU A 115 5.27 22.12 -10.42
C GLU A 115 4.76 20.96 -9.55
N PRO A 116 4.04 21.22 -8.45
CA PRO A 116 3.67 20.15 -7.54
C PRO A 116 2.57 19.26 -8.11
N GLU A 117 2.75 17.96 -7.96
CA GLU A 117 1.71 16.96 -8.17
C GLU A 117 0.74 16.90 -7.00
N VAL A 118 -0.49 16.48 -7.32
CA VAL A 118 -1.49 16.08 -6.32
C VAL A 118 -1.55 14.57 -6.27
N VAL A 119 -1.30 13.99 -5.10
CA VAL A 119 -1.34 12.54 -4.88
C VAL A 119 -2.53 12.22 -4.00
N LEU A 120 -3.37 11.28 -4.45
CA LEU A 120 -4.47 10.74 -3.68
C LEU A 120 -4.26 9.25 -3.47
N ASP A 121 -3.99 8.87 -2.22
CA ASP A 121 -3.78 7.48 -1.81
C ASP A 121 -5.08 6.83 -1.39
N LEU A 122 -5.33 5.68 -1.96
CA LEU A 122 -6.56 4.92 -1.82
C LEU A 122 -6.27 3.44 -1.51
N TYR A 123 -7.25 2.76 -0.93
CA TYR A 123 -7.20 1.34 -0.62
C TYR A 123 -8.45 0.61 -1.11
N TRP A 124 -8.33 -0.63 -1.58
CA TRP A 124 -9.46 -1.41 -2.10
C TRP A 124 -10.36 -2.03 -1.04
N GLY A 125 -9.88 -2.11 0.22
CA GLY A 125 -10.64 -2.71 1.31
C GLY A 125 -10.49 -4.22 1.43
N GLY A 126 -9.58 -4.86 0.70
CA GLY A 126 -9.27 -6.29 0.84
C GLY A 126 -8.39 -6.59 2.06
N ALA A 127 -8.37 -7.85 2.54
CA ALA A 127 -7.56 -8.25 3.69
C ALA A 127 -6.05 -8.12 3.43
N HIS A 128 -5.62 -8.29 2.18
CA HIS A 128 -4.22 -8.34 1.76
C HIS A 128 -3.96 -7.65 0.42
N CYS A 129 -4.81 -6.72 0.02
CA CYS A 129 -4.63 -5.91 -1.20
C CYS A 129 -5.72 -4.86 -1.29
N CYS A 130 -5.56 -3.80 -1.97
CA CYS A 130 -4.38 -3.23 -2.60
C CYS A 130 -4.37 -1.73 -2.31
N TRP A 131 -3.19 -1.21 -2.00
CA TRP A 131 -2.95 0.21 -2.01
C TRP A 131 -2.77 0.67 -3.44
N TYR A 132 -3.32 1.82 -3.78
CA TYR A 132 -3.10 2.46 -5.06
C TYR A 132 -3.14 3.97 -4.92
N SER A 133 -2.44 4.67 -5.80
CA SER A 133 -2.41 6.12 -5.84
C SER A 133 -2.91 6.63 -7.18
N GLN A 134 -3.58 7.77 -7.15
CA GLN A 134 -3.86 8.61 -8.30
C GLN A 134 -2.93 9.82 -8.19
N ILE A 135 -1.97 9.93 -9.09
CA ILE A 135 -1.00 11.03 -9.14
C ILE A 135 -1.42 11.96 -10.27
N TYR A 136 -1.84 13.16 -9.90
CA TYR A 136 -2.34 14.15 -10.85
C TYR A 136 -1.24 15.16 -11.17
N ARG A 137 -0.86 15.21 -12.44
CA ARG A 137 0.07 16.18 -12.96
C ARG A 137 -0.66 17.27 -13.74
N TYR A 138 -0.25 18.51 -13.55
CA TYR A 138 -0.74 19.63 -14.36
C TYR A 138 -0.07 19.62 -15.74
N ALA A 139 -0.85 19.80 -16.78
CA ALA A 139 -0.39 19.99 -18.16
C ALA A 139 -0.60 21.44 -18.59
N PRO A 140 0.43 22.29 -18.59
CA PRO A 140 0.29 23.72 -18.88
C PRO A 140 -0.34 24.00 -20.24
N ALA A 141 0.00 23.21 -21.25
CA ALA A 141 -0.51 23.37 -22.62
C ALA A 141 -2.05 23.22 -22.71
N THR A 142 -2.65 22.37 -21.89
CA THR A 142 -4.09 22.14 -21.87
C THR A 142 -4.79 22.73 -20.66
N LYS A 143 -4.01 23.27 -19.70
CA LYS A 143 -4.49 23.78 -18.39
C LYS A 143 -5.33 22.74 -17.63
N ARG A 144 -4.95 21.47 -17.70
CA ARG A 144 -5.70 20.35 -17.09
C ARG A 144 -4.81 19.44 -16.27
N TYR A 145 -5.40 18.81 -15.26
CA TYR A 145 -4.80 17.72 -14.53
C TYR A 145 -5.16 16.37 -15.16
N ALA A 146 -4.16 15.50 -15.32
CA ALA A 146 -4.33 14.13 -15.78
C ALA A 146 -3.78 13.15 -14.74
N PRO A 147 -4.55 12.13 -14.30
CA PRO A 147 -4.08 11.16 -13.32
C PRO A 147 -3.26 10.04 -13.97
N LEU A 148 -2.13 9.71 -13.35
CA LEU A 148 -1.50 8.41 -13.42
C LEU A 148 -2.06 7.56 -12.28
N VAL A 149 -2.54 6.34 -12.56
CA VAL A 149 -2.97 5.39 -11.53
C VAL A 149 -1.89 4.33 -11.36
N HIS A 150 -1.40 4.16 -10.13
CA HIS A 150 -0.41 3.13 -9.79
C HIS A 150 -0.90 2.26 -8.64
N VAL A 151 -0.77 0.92 -8.80
CA VAL A 151 -1.15 -0.07 -7.79
C VAL A 151 0.10 -0.55 -7.08
N TRP A 152 0.16 -0.36 -5.77
CA TRP A 152 1.29 -0.71 -4.91
C TRP A 152 1.21 -2.14 -4.36
N GLY A 153 0.05 -2.78 -4.47
CA GLY A 153 -0.22 -4.08 -3.85
C GLY A 153 -0.50 -3.97 -2.35
N ASN A 154 0.13 -4.84 -1.56
CA ASN A 154 -0.07 -4.90 -0.11
C ASN A 154 0.60 -3.75 0.66
N PHE A 155 1.43 -2.96 0.01
CA PHE A 155 2.22 -1.91 0.64
C PHE A 155 1.85 -0.55 0.06
N GLY A 156 1.91 0.46 0.91
CA GLY A 156 2.03 1.82 0.42
C GLY A 156 3.48 2.11 0.02
N TYR A 157 3.83 3.37 0.01
CA TYR A 157 5.19 3.85 -0.23
C TYR A 157 5.51 4.98 0.74
N VAL A 158 6.78 5.38 0.77
CA VAL A 158 7.23 6.60 1.42
C VAL A 158 8.01 7.43 0.40
N PHE A 159 7.88 8.74 0.48
CA PHE A 159 8.73 9.66 -0.26
C PHE A 159 10.09 9.78 0.42
N ALA A 160 11.16 9.76 -0.36
CA ALA A 160 12.52 9.97 0.11
C ALA A 160 13.37 10.57 -1.01
N ASP A 161 14.10 11.63 -0.73
CA ASP A 161 15.12 12.17 -1.62
C ASP A 161 16.40 11.34 -1.46
N LEU A 162 16.47 10.19 -2.14
CA LEU A 162 17.62 9.28 -2.07
C LEU A 162 18.77 9.70 -2.97
N ALA A 163 18.47 10.44 -4.02
CA ALA A 163 19.47 10.99 -4.96
C ALA A 163 20.06 12.32 -4.48
N HIS A 164 19.45 12.96 -3.46
CA HIS A 164 19.82 14.29 -2.95
C HIS A 164 19.79 15.36 -4.06
N ASP A 165 18.83 15.26 -4.99
CA ASP A 165 18.66 16.17 -6.12
C ASP A 165 17.37 17.00 -6.02
N GLY A 166 16.66 16.91 -4.88
CA GLY A 166 15.42 17.61 -4.60
C GLY A 166 14.16 16.91 -5.13
N SER A 167 14.32 15.89 -5.99
CA SER A 167 13.19 15.03 -6.38
C SER A 167 12.92 13.95 -5.31
N GLN A 168 11.74 13.35 -5.37
CA GLN A 168 11.32 12.34 -4.38
C GLN A 168 11.21 10.97 -5.04
N GLU A 169 11.99 10.01 -4.56
CA GLU A 169 11.75 8.61 -4.90
C GLU A 169 10.59 8.06 -4.07
N LEU A 170 9.85 7.13 -4.69
CA LEU A 170 8.78 6.38 -4.02
C LEU A 170 9.33 5.01 -3.60
N VAL A 171 9.64 4.89 -2.31
CA VAL A 171 10.23 3.67 -1.75
C VAL A 171 9.13 2.77 -1.24
N THR A 172 9.07 1.55 -1.76
CA THR A 172 8.06 0.53 -1.44
C THR A 172 8.68 -0.86 -1.34
N ARG A 173 7.86 -1.89 -1.37
CA ARG A 173 8.23 -3.31 -1.36
C ARG A 173 7.72 -4.00 -2.62
N ASP A 174 8.43 -5.01 -3.11
CA ASP A 174 7.97 -5.77 -4.26
C ASP A 174 6.92 -6.81 -3.87
N ASP A 175 5.66 -6.47 -4.08
CA ASP A 175 4.51 -7.31 -3.69
C ASP A 175 4.44 -8.66 -4.42
N ARG A 176 5.17 -8.84 -5.52
CA ARG A 176 5.25 -10.12 -6.23
C ARG A 176 5.80 -11.26 -5.37
N PHE A 177 6.50 -10.94 -4.26
CA PHE A 177 7.00 -11.91 -3.29
C PHE A 177 5.93 -12.38 -2.28
N SER A 178 4.76 -11.72 -2.21
CA SER A 178 3.64 -12.15 -1.37
C SER A 178 3.20 -13.56 -1.76
N TYR A 179 3.16 -14.48 -0.80
CA TYR A 179 2.80 -15.90 -1.00
C TYR A 179 3.70 -16.67 -1.97
N ALA A 180 4.76 -16.08 -2.50
CA ALA A 180 5.58 -16.74 -3.52
C ALA A 180 6.35 -17.95 -2.99
N PHE A 181 6.83 -17.90 -1.74
CA PHE A 181 7.70 -18.93 -1.14
C PHE A 181 7.27 -19.37 0.26
N ALA A 182 6.29 -18.72 0.85
CA ALA A 182 5.76 -19.01 2.17
C ALA A 182 4.36 -18.39 2.31
N SER A 183 3.70 -18.61 3.46
CA SER A 183 2.49 -17.86 3.83
C SER A 183 2.75 -16.35 3.81
N PHE A 184 1.70 -15.52 3.79
CA PHE A 184 1.88 -14.07 3.86
C PHE A 184 2.66 -13.63 5.10
N ALA A 185 2.37 -14.24 6.26
CA ALA A 185 3.04 -13.93 7.53
C ALA A 185 4.55 -14.23 7.50
N ASP A 186 4.96 -15.25 6.74
CA ASP A 186 6.35 -15.67 6.59
C ASP A 186 7.03 -15.12 5.33
N SER A 187 6.28 -14.44 4.46
CA SER A 187 6.84 -13.71 3.33
C SER A 187 7.62 -12.47 3.81
N ARG A 188 8.63 -12.09 3.05
CA ARG A 188 9.29 -10.79 3.10
C ARG A 188 9.49 -10.31 1.67
N TRP A 189 9.75 -9.04 1.54
CA TRP A 189 9.70 -8.36 0.25
C TRP A 189 10.96 -7.51 0.10
N PRO A 190 11.70 -7.66 -1.00
CA PRO A 190 12.84 -6.81 -1.28
C PRO A 190 12.40 -5.36 -1.47
N VAL A 191 13.29 -4.44 -1.22
CA VAL A 191 13.04 -3.03 -1.47
C VAL A 191 12.78 -2.78 -2.94
N ARG A 192 11.83 -1.89 -3.24
CA ARG A 192 11.52 -1.44 -4.58
C ARG A 192 11.46 0.08 -4.59
N ILE A 193 12.23 0.70 -5.47
CA ILE A 193 12.36 2.15 -5.55
C ILE A 193 11.91 2.57 -6.94
N LEU A 194 10.94 3.48 -6.97
CA LEU A 194 10.40 4.03 -8.19
C LEU A 194 10.71 5.52 -8.24
N ARG A 195 10.99 6.02 -9.42
CA ARG A 195 11.12 7.45 -9.71
C ARG A 195 9.97 7.90 -10.58
N TYR A 196 9.37 9.02 -10.19
CA TYR A 196 8.36 9.70 -10.97
C TYR A 196 9.02 10.76 -11.82
N ARG A 197 8.72 10.80 -13.11
CA ARG A 197 9.15 11.86 -14.02
C ARG A 197 8.14 12.07 -15.13
N ALA A 198 7.75 13.31 -15.35
CA ALA A 198 6.89 13.71 -16.47
C ALA A 198 5.64 12.82 -16.62
N GLY A 199 4.97 12.48 -15.51
CA GLY A 199 3.75 11.67 -15.51
C GLY A 199 3.97 10.16 -15.64
N ARG A 200 5.19 9.65 -15.42
CA ARG A 200 5.53 8.22 -15.48
C ARG A 200 6.27 7.77 -14.23
N LEU A 201 5.98 6.53 -13.80
CA LEU A 201 6.74 5.84 -12.77
C LEU A 201 7.65 4.78 -13.42
N THR A 202 8.93 4.85 -13.12
CA THR A 202 9.95 3.89 -13.56
C THR A 202 10.59 3.22 -12.35
N VAL A 203 10.90 1.92 -12.48
CA VAL A 203 11.61 1.18 -11.42
C VAL A 203 13.10 1.47 -11.58
N GLU A 204 13.69 2.12 -10.59
CA GLU A 204 15.11 2.49 -10.57
C GLU A 204 15.87 1.84 -9.40
N THR A 205 15.30 0.83 -8.78
CA THR A 205 15.92 0.11 -7.65
C THR A 205 17.41 -0.18 -7.85
N PRO A 206 17.88 -0.71 -9.01
CA PRO A 206 19.30 -1.07 -9.20
C PRO A 206 20.27 0.10 -9.03
N THR A 207 19.80 1.35 -9.18
CA THR A 207 20.62 2.56 -9.01
C THR A 207 20.99 2.78 -7.53
N TYR A 208 20.13 2.36 -6.60
CA TYR A 208 20.25 2.66 -5.17
C TYR A 208 20.92 1.51 -4.40
N ARG A 209 22.19 1.22 -4.71
CA ARG A 209 22.94 0.08 -4.15
C ARG A 209 23.05 0.10 -2.63
N SER A 210 23.14 1.27 -2.01
CA SER A 210 23.19 1.42 -0.54
C SER A 210 21.86 0.99 0.12
N GLU A 211 20.75 1.36 -0.47
CA GLU A 211 19.42 0.97 -0.01
C GLU A 211 19.21 -0.54 -0.10
N ILE A 212 19.59 -1.12 -1.25
CA ILE A 212 19.52 -2.57 -1.47
C ILE A 212 20.43 -3.29 -0.44
N GLY A 213 21.63 -2.77 -0.19
CA GLY A 213 22.56 -3.36 0.79
C GLY A 213 22.00 -3.33 2.22
N ARG A 214 21.38 -2.22 2.62
CA ARG A 214 20.71 -2.11 3.94
C ARG A 214 19.55 -3.09 4.06
N ASP A 215 18.71 -3.19 3.03
CA ASP A 215 17.59 -4.10 3.00
C ASP A 215 18.06 -5.57 3.04
N ALA A 216 19.04 -5.94 2.21
CA ALA A 216 19.63 -7.26 2.20
C ALA A 216 20.19 -7.67 3.58
N ASN A 217 20.86 -6.76 4.27
CA ASN A 217 21.35 -7.01 5.63
C ASN A 217 20.20 -7.26 6.62
N ALA A 218 19.16 -6.44 6.59
CA ALA A 218 17.99 -6.62 7.44
C ALA A 218 17.27 -7.96 7.17
N LEU A 219 17.09 -8.31 5.88
CA LEU A 219 16.52 -9.59 5.47
C LEU A 219 17.38 -10.77 5.92
N TRP A 220 18.71 -10.67 5.78
CA TRP A 220 19.64 -11.71 6.25
C TRP A 220 19.53 -11.96 7.75
N HIS A 221 19.57 -10.91 8.55
CA HIS A 221 19.42 -11.03 10.00
C HIS A 221 18.05 -11.63 10.38
N ALA A 222 16.99 -11.26 9.70
CA ALA A 222 15.66 -11.82 9.91
C ALA A 222 15.59 -13.32 9.53
N ALA A 223 16.21 -13.71 8.41
CA ALA A 223 16.25 -15.10 7.93
C ALA A 223 17.06 -16.01 8.85
N MET A 224 18.18 -15.54 9.37
CA MET A 224 19.12 -16.30 10.20
C MET A 224 18.87 -16.17 11.70
N ASN A 225 17.77 -15.55 12.12
CA ASN A 225 17.41 -15.43 13.53
C ASN A 225 17.20 -16.83 14.14
N PRO A 226 18.01 -17.27 15.13
CA PRO A 226 17.92 -18.61 15.72
C PRO A 226 16.62 -18.85 16.50
N LYS A 227 15.92 -17.81 16.87
CA LYS A 227 14.62 -17.91 17.56
C LYS A 227 13.46 -18.14 16.59
N ARG A 228 13.70 -18.03 15.27
CA ARG A 228 12.65 -18.23 14.25
C ARG A 228 12.40 -19.72 14.04
N LYS A 229 11.19 -20.16 14.36
CA LYS A 229 10.72 -21.54 14.10
C LYS A 229 9.89 -21.65 12.82
N ALA A 230 9.26 -20.54 12.40
CA ALA A 230 8.46 -20.48 11.17
C ALA A 230 9.35 -20.46 9.93
N SER A 231 8.80 -20.76 8.76
CA SER A 231 9.52 -20.77 7.49
C SER A 231 10.37 -19.53 7.28
N ASN A 232 11.60 -19.70 6.80
CA ASN A 232 12.45 -18.58 6.41
C ASN A 232 12.65 -18.49 4.88
N GLN A 233 12.03 -19.39 4.09
CA GLN A 233 12.18 -19.42 2.63
C GLN A 233 11.71 -18.12 1.97
N GLY A 234 10.61 -17.51 2.43
CA GLY A 234 10.14 -16.22 1.92
C GLY A 234 11.15 -15.08 2.17
N ILE A 235 11.82 -15.08 3.31
CA ILE A 235 12.82 -14.08 3.66
C ILE A 235 14.09 -14.26 2.83
N VAL A 236 14.55 -15.52 2.72
CA VAL A 236 15.74 -15.88 1.92
C VAL A 236 15.52 -15.54 0.44
N ALA A 237 14.31 -15.71 -0.06
CA ALA A 237 13.97 -15.36 -1.44
C ALA A 237 14.08 -13.84 -1.69
N ALA A 238 13.58 -13.02 -0.76
CA ALA A 238 13.72 -11.57 -0.83
C ALA A 238 15.18 -11.13 -0.73
N TRP A 239 15.94 -11.72 0.20
CA TRP A 239 17.38 -11.47 0.32
C TRP A 239 18.14 -11.84 -0.98
N ALA A 240 17.81 -12.96 -1.59
CA ALA A 240 18.44 -13.39 -2.84
C ALA A 240 18.16 -12.41 -3.99
N ALA A 241 16.96 -11.83 -4.04
CA ALA A 241 16.63 -10.80 -5.01
C ALA A 241 17.54 -9.57 -4.88
N ASP A 242 17.72 -9.06 -3.67
CA ASP A 242 18.62 -7.94 -3.40
C ASP A 242 20.08 -8.27 -3.77
N GLN A 243 20.55 -9.48 -3.42
CA GLN A 243 21.90 -9.93 -3.80
C GLN A 243 22.07 -9.99 -5.32
N CYS A 244 21.05 -10.41 -6.06
CA CYS A 244 21.08 -10.42 -7.52
C CYS A 244 21.21 -8.98 -8.09
N LEU A 245 20.44 -8.02 -7.56
CA LEU A 245 20.49 -6.62 -8.00
C LEU A 245 21.86 -5.96 -7.79
N VAL A 246 22.60 -6.37 -6.77
CA VAL A 246 23.96 -5.84 -6.54
C VAL A 246 25.06 -6.68 -7.19
N GLY A 247 24.71 -7.67 -8.02
CA GLY A 247 25.67 -8.47 -8.79
C GLY A 247 26.25 -9.69 -8.06
N HIS A 248 25.69 -10.04 -6.89
CA HIS A 248 26.20 -11.13 -6.05
C HIS A 248 25.40 -12.45 -6.23
N ALA A 249 24.73 -12.64 -7.35
CA ALA A 249 23.87 -13.81 -7.61
C ALA A 249 24.57 -15.15 -7.36
N ALA A 250 25.78 -15.35 -7.88
CA ALA A 250 26.53 -16.61 -7.73
C ALA A 250 26.83 -16.92 -6.26
N VAL A 251 27.25 -15.90 -5.49
CA VAL A 251 27.54 -16.03 -4.06
C VAL A 251 26.26 -16.33 -3.28
N ALA A 252 25.16 -15.66 -3.61
CA ALA A 252 23.86 -15.87 -2.97
C ALA A 252 23.38 -17.31 -3.15
N PHE A 253 23.40 -17.85 -4.37
CA PHE A 253 22.96 -19.23 -4.61
C PHE A 253 23.86 -20.28 -3.99
N LYS A 254 25.20 -20.07 -3.98
CA LYS A 254 26.13 -20.95 -3.25
C LYS A 254 25.85 -20.95 -1.75
N THR A 255 25.53 -19.79 -1.20
CA THR A 255 25.17 -19.66 0.21
C THR A 255 23.85 -20.36 0.53
N ILE A 256 22.83 -20.20 -0.33
CA ILE A 256 21.53 -20.86 -0.19
C ILE A 256 21.69 -22.37 -0.21
N ASP A 257 22.42 -22.94 -1.18
CA ASP A 257 22.65 -24.39 -1.26
C ASP A 257 23.33 -24.92 0.02
N ARG A 258 24.40 -24.27 0.48
CA ARG A 258 25.10 -24.65 1.70
C ARG A 258 24.19 -24.62 2.94
N LEU A 259 23.41 -23.55 3.12
CA LEU A 259 22.53 -23.38 4.27
C LEU A 259 21.32 -24.31 4.23
N SER A 260 20.81 -24.59 3.03
CA SER A 260 19.73 -25.58 2.85
C SER A 260 20.19 -26.99 3.20
N ARG A 261 21.44 -27.39 2.82
CA ARG A 261 22.03 -28.68 3.22
C ARG A 261 22.20 -28.80 4.73
N SER A 262 22.52 -27.73 5.42
CA SER A 262 22.68 -27.73 6.87
C SER A 262 21.37 -27.54 7.64
N GLY A 263 20.21 -27.51 6.96
CA GLY A 263 18.90 -27.31 7.58
C GLY A 263 18.62 -25.90 8.10
N LYS A 264 19.53 -24.94 7.85
CA LYS A 264 19.34 -23.54 8.27
C LYS A 264 18.32 -22.78 7.41
N ILE A 265 18.04 -23.28 6.19
CA ILE A 265 16.91 -22.81 5.39
C ILE A 265 15.85 -23.89 5.44
N HIS A 266 14.67 -23.50 5.95
CA HIS A 266 13.57 -24.42 6.20
C HIS A 266 12.22 -23.80 5.83
N GLY A 267 11.25 -24.62 5.49
CA GLY A 267 9.91 -24.22 5.07
C GLY A 267 9.20 -25.36 4.37
N GLU A 268 8.12 -25.06 3.64
CA GLU A 268 7.27 -26.04 2.97
C GLU A 268 7.92 -26.67 1.72
N LEU A 269 8.83 -25.96 1.07
CA LEU A 269 9.51 -26.45 -0.13
C LEU A 269 10.77 -27.22 0.25
N SER A 270 10.94 -28.42 -0.35
CA SER A 270 12.22 -29.11 -0.27
C SER A 270 13.34 -28.26 -0.89
N ARG A 271 14.61 -28.53 -0.51
CA ARG A 271 15.79 -27.79 -0.99
C ARG A 271 15.77 -27.62 -2.53
N VAL A 272 15.64 -28.72 -3.25
CA VAL A 272 15.69 -28.70 -4.72
C VAL A 272 14.53 -27.87 -5.31
N LYS A 273 13.31 -28.07 -4.81
CA LYS A 273 12.13 -27.33 -5.26
C LYS A 273 12.25 -25.83 -4.95
N PHE A 274 12.78 -25.47 -3.77
CA PHE A 274 12.98 -24.08 -3.39
C PHE A 274 13.96 -23.37 -4.34
N GLU A 275 15.14 -23.95 -4.59
CA GLU A 275 16.15 -23.37 -5.47
C GLU A 275 15.66 -23.23 -6.92
N GLN A 276 15.02 -24.25 -7.46
CA GLN A 276 14.47 -24.22 -8.83
C GLN A 276 13.39 -23.14 -8.97
N LYS A 277 12.44 -23.10 -8.02
CA LYS A 277 11.39 -22.09 -7.98
C LYS A 277 11.98 -20.69 -7.85
N LEU A 278 12.97 -20.51 -6.98
CA LEU A 278 13.62 -19.22 -6.74
C LEU A 278 14.31 -18.70 -8.01
N ARG A 279 15.14 -19.51 -8.66
CA ARG A 279 15.81 -19.13 -9.91
C ARG A 279 14.81 -18.73 -10.99
N SER A 280 13.78 -19.57 -11.21
CA SER A 280 12.74 -19.29 -12.18
C SER A 280 11.97 -18.00 -11.85
N PHE A 281 11.63 -17.78 -10.58
CA PHE A 281 10.93 -16.60 -10.14
C PHE A 281 11.76 -15.32 -10.32
N LEU A 282 13.03 -15.34 -9.91
CA LEU A 282 13.91 -14.18 -10.02
C LEU A 282 14.19 -13.80 -11.49
N ARG A 283 14.28 -14.78 -12.40
CA ARG A 283 14.36 -14.51 -13.85
C ARG A 283 13.09 -13.84 -14.37
N ARG A 284 11.92 -14.42 -14.08
CA ARG A 284 10.65 -13.86 -14.56
C ARG A 284 10.35 -12.46 -14.00
N THR A 285 10.88 -12.15 -12.83
CA THR A 285 10.67 -10.85 -12.17
C THR A 285 11.78 -9.83 -12.42
N GLY A 286 12.81 -10.22 -13.22
CA GLY A 286 13.88 -9.31 -13.64
C GLY A 286 14.98 -9.06 -12.61
N TYR A 287 15.08 -9.89 -11.55
CA TYR A 287 16.18 -9.84 -10.58
C TYR A 287 17.41 -10.61 -11.02
N LEU A 288 17.23 -11.65 -11.82
CA LEU A 288 18.27 -12.52 -12.34
C LEU A 288 18.20 -12.55 -13.86
N SER A 289 19.28 -12.21 -14.50
CA SER A 289 19.49 -12.36 -15.96
C SER A 289 19.65 -13.84 -16.39
#